data_88121712180b11dfc17b42aaecbb3ab2
#
_entry.id   88121712180b11dfc17b42aaecbb3ab2
#
_cell.length_a   1.000
_cell.length_b   1.000
_cell.length_c   1.000
_cell.angle_alpha   90.00
_cell.angle_beta   90.00
_cell.angle_gamma   90.00
#
_symmetry.space_group_name_H-M   'P 1'
#
loop_
_entity.id
_entity.type
_entity.pdbx_description
1 polymer ?
#
loop_
_entity_poly.entity_id
_entity_poly.type
_entity_poly.pdbx_seq_one_letter_code
_entity_poly.pdbx_strand_id
1 'polypeptide(L)'
;MADITRSPWLLHYDASSCNGCDIGVLACLTPVFDVERFGIVNTGDPMLADIFLITGAVNAQNAPVVKQIYDQMSDPKVVVAVGVCACTGGVFKEAYNVMGGADKVIPVDIYVPGCAARPQSIIDGVVSAVGLFKERYLQLKKKQPLSIGHLEGGEVS
;
A
#
# COMPACT_ATOMS: atom_id res chain seq x y z
N MET A 1 17.64 -17.29 -1.37
CA MET A 1 16.90 -16.09 -0.97
C MET A 1 15.51 -16.17 -1.55
N ALA A 2 14.46 -16.15 -0.70
CA ALA A 2 13.09 -16.11 -1.19
C ALA A 2 12.90 -14.80 -1.98
N ASP A 3 12.23 -14.90 -3.12
CA ASP A 3 11.98 -13.74 -3.97
C ASP A 3 10.76 -12.98 -3.43
N ILE A 4 11.01 -11.98 -2.60
CA ILE A 4 9.99 -11.14 -1.94
C ILE A 4 9.00 -10.55 -2.96
N THR A 5 9.41 -10.43 -4.23
CA THR A 5 8.56 -9.92 -5.30
C THR A 5 7.43 -10.85 -5.70
N ARG A 6 7.44 -12.10 -5.23
CA ARG A 6 6.41 -13.10 -5.56
C ARG A 6 5.17 -13.02 -4.68
N SER A 7 5.30 -12.48 -3.46
CA SER A 7 4.23 -12.41 -2.48
C SER A 7 4.30 -11.09 -1.71
N PRO A 8 3.92 -9.96 -2.33
CA PRO A 8 3.90 -8.68 -1.63
C PRO A 8 2.79 -8.68 -0.57
N TRP A 9 3.10 -8.06 0.56
CA TRP A 9 2.18 -7.93 1.67
C TRP A 9 1.43 -6.60 1.59
N LEU A 10 0.12 -6.66 1.75
CA LEU A 10 -0.79 -5.55 1.61
C LEU A 10 -1.35 -5.14 2.96
N LEU A 11 -1.24 -3.86 3.30
CA LEU A 11 -1.87 -3.25 4.46
C LEU A 11 -3.03 -2.39 4.01
N HIS A 12 -4.22 -2.65 4.52
CA HIS A 12 -5.40 -1.80 4.33
C HIS A 12 -5.64 -0.94 5.56
N TYR A 13 -5.87 0.35 5.34
CA TYR A 13 -6.22 1.32 6.38
C TYR A 13 -7.38 2.21 5.94
N ASP A 14 -8.38 2.30 6.80
CA ASP A 14 -9.52 3.21 6.66
C ASP A 14 -9.23 4.55 7.34
N ALA A 15 -9.16 5.62 6.55
CA ALA A 15 -8.92 6.99 7.01
C ALA A 15 -10.23 7.81 7.11
N SER A 16 -11.30 7.28 7.67
CA SER A 16 -12.64 7.87 7.77
C SER A 16 -13.49 7.67 6.52
N SER A 17 -13.65 6.42 6.10
CA SER A 17 -14.53 6.09 4.98
C SER A 17 -16.00 5.95 5.42
N CYS A 18 -16.90 5.92 4.44
CA CYS A 18 -18.28 5.49 4.64
C CYS A 18 -18.43 3.96 4.60
N ASN A 19 -17.34 3.20 4.66
CA ASN A 19 -17.20 1.76 4.50
C ASN A 19 -17.55 1.20 3.10
N GLY A 20 -17.99 2.00 2.15
CA GLY A 20 -18.32 1.50 0.81
C GLY A 20 -17.10 0.92 0.08
N CYS A 21 -15.96 1.62 0.11
CA CYS A 21 -14.72 1.13 -0.48
C CYS A 21 -14.08 0.00 0.34
N ASP A 22 -14.24 0.03 1.66
CA ASP A 22 -13.71 -1.00 2.56
C ASP A 22 -14.38 -2.35 2.33
N ILE A 23 -15.71 -2.34 2.18
CA ILE A 23 -16.47 -3.53 1.78
C ILE A 23 -15.97 -4.05 0.42
N GLY A 24 -15.66 -3.14 -0.52
CA GLY A 24 -15.07 -3.49 -1.82
C GLY A 24 -13.70 -4.14 -1.68
N VAL A 25 -12.82 -3.61 -0.82
CA VAL A 25 -11.50 -4.20 -0.52
C VAL A 25 -11.65 -5.57 0.13
N LEU A 26 -12.53 -5.70 1.12
CA LEU A 26 -12.79 -7.00 1.77
C LEU A 26 -13.41 -8.01 0.79
N ALA A 27 -14.27 -7.57 -0.12
CA ALA A 27 -14.83 -8.43 -1.16
C ALA A 27 -13.74 -9.01 -2.08
N CYS A 28 -12.66 -8.25 -2.35
CA CYS A 28 -11.53 -8.75 -3.14
C CYS A 28 -10.82 -9.95 -2.49
N LEU A 29 -10.86 -10.08 -1.16
CA LEU A 29 -10.30 -11.21 -0.42
C LEU A 29 -11.24 -12.43 -0.40
N THR A 30 -12.50 -12.28 -0.83
CA THR A 30 -13.44 -13.40 -0.87
C THR A 30 -13.14 -14.35 -2.02
N PRO A 31 -13.57 -15.64 -1.95
CA PRO A 31 -13.34 -16.62 -3.01
C PRO A 31 -13.89 -16.23 -4.39
N VAL A 32 -14.85 -15.28 -4.45
CA VAL A 32 -15.43 -14.82 -5.71
C VAL A 32 -14.41 -14.01 -6.54
N PHE A 33 -13.61 -13.19 -5.88
CA PHE A 33 -12.62 -12.32 -6.53
C PHE A 33 -11.20 -12.82 -6.36
N ASP A 34 -10.91 -13.46 -5.23
CA ASP A 34 -9.68 -14.20 -4.93
C ASP A 34 -8.39 -13.43 -5.34
N VAL A 35 -8.20 -12.25 -4.75
CA VAL A 35 -7.00 -11.44 -5.01
C VAL A 35 -5.72 -12.13 -4.53
N GLU A 36 -5.84 -13.06 -3.60
CA GLU A 36 -4.71 -13.84 -3.07
C GLU A 36 -4.06 -14.74 -4.14
N ARG A 37 -4.80 -15.11 -5.20
CA ARG A 37 -4.25 -15.85 -6.36
C ARG A 37 -3.08 -15.13 -7.05
N PHE A 38 -2.97 -13.81 -6.86
CA PHE A 38 -1.83 -13.03 -7.37
C PHE A 38 -0.62 -13.04 -6.42
N GLY A 39 -0.68 -13.83 -5.36
CA GLY A 39 0.38 -13.94 -4.35
C GLY A 39 0.34 -12.84 -3.29
N ILE A 40 -0.74 -12.10 -3.19
CA ILE A 40 -0.89 -10.98 -2.26
C ILE A 40 -1.38 -11.53 -0.92
N VAL A 41 -0.75 -11.09 0.17
CA VAL A 41 -1.13 -11.45 1.54
C VAL A 41 -1.56 -10.20 2.27
N ASN A 42 -2.75 -10.23 2.89
CA ASN A 42 -3.21 -9.13 3.73
C ASN A 42 -2.56 -9.20 5.12
N THR A 43 -2.01 -8.09 5.60
CA THR A 43 -1.38 -7.98 6.92
C THR A 43 -1.92 -6.78 7.69
N GLY A 44 -1.86 -6.87 9.02
CA GLY A 44 -2.14 -5.74 9.91
C GLY A 44 -0.87 -5.04 10.42
N ASP A 45 0.32 -5.51 10.02
CA ASP A 45 1.60 -4.95 10.49
C ASP A 45 2.23 -4.04 9.43
N PRO A 46 2.38 -2.73 9.72
CA PRO A 46 3.02 -1.80 8.78
C PRO A 46 4.46 -2.14 8.44
N MET A 47 5.20 -2.75 9.37
CA MET A 47 6.62 -3.09 9.15
C MET A 47 6.82 -4.20 8.12
N LEU A 48 5.80 -5.04 7.92
CA LEU A 48 5.83 -6.15 6.97
C LEU A 48 5.17 -5.80 5.63
N ALA A 49 4.45 -4.66 5.58
CA ALA A 49 3.68 -4.28 4.41
C ALA A 49 4.53 -3.64 3.32
N ASP A 50 4.32 -4.08 2.08
CA ASP A 50 4.95 -3.56 0.86
C ASP A 50 3.99 -2.61 0.10
N ILE A 51 2.68 -2.88 0.18
CA ILE A 51 1.63 -2.12 -0.49
C ILE A 51 0.69 -1.55 0.57
N PHE A 52 0.50 -0.24 0.55
CA PHE A 52 -0.41 0.47 1.44
C PHE A 52 -1.68 0.87 0.69
N LEU A 53 -2.80 0.24 1.03
CA LEU A 53 -4.14 0.57 0.54
C LEU A 53 -4.81 1.53 1.52
N ILE A 54 -5.09 2.74 1.08
CA ILE A 54 -5.82 3.73 1.89
C ILE A 54 -7.19 3.99 1.30
N THR A 55 -8.23 3.92 2.15
CA THR A 55 -9.61 4.26 1.84
C THR A 55 -10.07 5.45 2.67
N GLY A 56 -11.13 6.13 2.21
CA GLY A 56 -11.73 7.24 2.94
C GLY A 56 -11.00 8.57 2.80
N ALA A 57 -11.63 9.63 3.32
CA ALA A 57 -11.07 10.98 3.31
C ALA A 57 -10.14 11.17 4.52
N VAL A 58 -8.94 11.67 4.30
CA VAL A 58 -8.01 11.94 5.40
C VAL A 58 -8.44 13.19 6.14
N ASN A 59 -8.72 13.05 7.42
CA ASN A 59 -9.05 14.15 8.31
C ASN A 59 -7.86 14.56 9.20
N ALA A 60 -7.97 15.69 9.89
CA ALA A 60 -6.89 16.23 10.72
C ALA A 60 -6.46 15.29 11.86
N GLN A 61 -7.37 14.43 12.37
CA GLN A 61 -7.05 13.45 13.41
C GLN A 61 -6.32 12.23 12.85
N ASN A 62 -6.69 11.78 11.66
CA ASN A 62 -6.10 10.59 11.04
C ASN A 62 -4.81 10.90 10.26
N ALA A 63 -4.60 12.14 9.84
CA ALA A 63 -3.42 12.53 9.09
C ALA A 63 -2.09 12.13 9.79
N PRO A 64 -1.88 12.37 11.10
CA PRO A 64 -0.66 11.92 11.78
C PRO A 64 -0.55 10.40 11.84
N VAL A 65 -1.66 9.67 11.97
CA VAL A 65 -1.67 8.20 11.99
C VAL A 65 -1.31 7.64 10.63
N VAL A 66 -1.89 8.16 9.55
CA VAL A 66 -1.57 7.76 8.17
C VAL A 66 -0.09 7.99 7.89
N LYS A 67 0.46 9.12 8.31
CA LYS A 67 1.89 9.42 8.17
C LYS A 67 2.75 8.46 8.98
N GLN A 68 2.37 8.17 10.22
CA GLN A 68 3.09 7.24 11.08
C GLN A 68 3.13 5.83 10.48
N ILE A 69 2.01 5.33 9.96
CA ILE A 69 1.94 4.03 9.28
C ILE A 69 2.88 4.04 8.06
N TYR A 70 2.81 5.08 7.24
CA TYR A 70 3.68 5.21 6.07
C TYR A 70 5.17 5.23 6.43
N ASP A 71 5.55 5.93 7.49
CA ASP A 71 6.94 6.03 7.95
C ASP A 71 7.45 4.70 8.55
N GLN A 72 6.57 3.87 9.11
CA GLN A 72 6.91 2.55 9.64
C GLN A 72 7.09 1.49 8.55
N MET A 73 6.53 1.68 7.37
CA MET A 73 6.68 0.75 6.26
C MET A 73 8.10 0.75 5.71
N SER A 74 8.61 -0.45 5.43
CA SER A 74 9.93 -0.64 4.81
C SER A 74 9.96 -0.19 3.34
N ASP A 75 11.11 0.27 2.86
CA ASP A 75 11.31 0.54 1.43
C ASP A 75 11.77 -0.74 0.69
N PRO A 76 11.31 -0.98 -0.54
CA PRO A 76 10.41 -0.19 -1.35
C PRO A 76 8.94 -0.35 -0.94
N LYS A 77 8.18 0.71 -0.99
CA LYS A 77 6.75 0.71 -0.68
C LYS A 77 5.95 1.37 -1.80
N VAL A 78 4.68 1.00 -1.94
CA VAL A 78 3.75 1.54 -2.93
C VAL A 78 2.45 1.92 -2.22
N VAL A 79 1.93 3.10 -2.49
CA VAL A 79 0.68 3.62 -1.91
C VAL A 79 -0.41 3.66 -2.95
N VAL A 80 -1.56 3.07 -2.64
CA VAL A 80 -2.75 3.03 -3.48
C VAL A 80 -3.91 3.71 -2.77
N ALA A 81 -4.41 4.80 -3.33
CA ALA A 81 -5.61 5.49 -2.85
C ALA A 81 -6.86 4.89 -3.52
N VAL A 82 -7.75 4.31 -2.73
CA VAL A 82 -8.96 3.64 -3.22
C VAL A 82 -10.20 4.48 -2.90
N GLY A 83 -10.96 4.75 -3.94
CA GLY A 83 -12.18 5.54 -3.88
C GLY A 83 -11.95 7.05 -4.00
N VAL A 84 -12.96 7.76 -4.43
CA VAL A 84 -12.88 9.20 -4.68
C VAL A 84 -12.53 10.01 -3.42
N CYS A 85 -12.91 9.52 -2.24
CA CYS A 85 -12.58 10.18 -0.96
C CYS A 85 -11.08 10.14 -0.69
N ALA A 86 -10.43 9.00 -0.87
CA ALA A 86 -8.98 8.88 -0.73
C ALA A 86 -8.22 9.62 -1.84
N CYS A 87 -8.76 9.62 -3.07
CA CYS A 87 -8.12 10.26 -4.21
C CYS A 87 -8.11 11.80 -4.10
N THR A 88 -9.25 12.41 -3.74
CA THR A 88 -9.42 13.87 -3.80
C THR A 88 -10.15 14.50 -2.62
N GLY A 89 -10.59 13.69 -1.65
CA GLY A 89 -11.53 14.11 -0.59
C GLY A 89 -13.01 13.92 -0.99
N GLY A 90 -13.30 13.69 -2.27
CA GLY A 90 -14.66 13.46 -2.77
C GLY A 90 -15.65 14.56 -2.39
N VAL A 91 -16.84 14.14 -1.96
CA VAL A 91 -17.91 15.04 -1.50
C VAL A 91 -17.51 15.81 -0.24
N PHE A 92 -16.58 15.25 0.56
CA PHE A 92 -16.15 15.84 1.83
C PHE A 92 -14.94 16.78 1.70
N LYS A 93 -14.47 17.05 0.49
CA LYS A 93 -13.27 17.86 0.22
C LYS A 93 -13.25 19.22 0.91
N GLU A 94 -14.42 19.88 1.00
CA GLU A 94 -14.57 21.21 1.59
C GLU A 94 -15.01 21.18 3.05
N ALA A 95 -15.13 19.99 3.66
CA ALA A 95 -15.46 19.88 5.07
C ALA A 95 -14.28 20.40 5.92
N TYR A 96 -14.59 21.18 6.97
CA TYR A 96 -13.58 21.89 7.77
C TYR A 96 -12.47 21.03 8.36
N ASN A 97 -12.73 19.74 8.59
CA ASN A 97 -11.78 18.82 9.21
C ASN A 97 -11.10 17.85 8.21
N VAL A 98 -11.44 17.94 6.92
CA VAL A 98 -10.90 17.07 5.87
C VAL A 98 -9.73 17.77 5.19
N MET A 99 -8.60 17.08 5.12
CA MET A 99 -7.36 17.58 4.50
C MET A 99 -7.40 17.52 2.95
N GLY A 100 -8.43 16.88 2.38
CA GLY A 100 -8.53 16.58 0.96
C GLY A 100 -8.17 15.12 0.65
N GLY A 101 -7.46 14.87 -0.45
CA GLY A 101 -6.99 13.53 -0.79
C GLY A 101 -5.80 13.07 0.08
N ALA A 102 -5.54 11.78 0.03
CA ALA A 102 -4.40 11.17 0.74
C ALA A 102 -3.05 11.73 0.27
N ASP A 103 -2.98 12.25 -0.96
CA ASP A 103 -1.81 12.89 -1.56
C ASP A 103 -1.33 14.15 -0.82
N LYS A 104 -2.18 14.74 0.01
CA LYS A 104 -1.82 15.89 0.87
C LYS A 104 -1.01 15.50 2.10
N VAL A 105 -1.05 14.24 2.48
CA VAL A 105 -0.41 13.73 3.71
C VAL A 105 0.76 12.80 3.40
N ILE A 106 0.59 11.90 2.42
CA ILE A 106 1.60 10.94 1.99
C ILE A 106 1.68 10.90 0.46
N PRO A 107 2.84 10.55 -0.13
CA PRO A 107 2.93 10.36 -1.57
C PRO A 107 2.07 9.18 -2.01
N VAL A 108 1.19 9.38 -2.97
CA VAL A 108 0.32 8.36 -3.56
C VAL A 108 0.83 8.00 -4.95
N ASP A 109 0.96 6.71 -5.20
CA ASP A 109 1.48 6.20 -6.47
C ASP A 109 0.37 5.84 -7.45
N ILE A 110 -0.73 5.26 -6.94
CA ILE A 110 -1.83 4.76 -7.77
C ILE A 110 -3.16 5.25 -7.20
N TYR A 111 -4.04 5.69 -8.09
CA TYR A 111 -5.37 6.14 -7.76
C TYR A 111 -6.40 5.20 -8.38
N VAL A 112 -7.30 4.68 -7.55
CA VAL A 112 -8.43 3.85 -7.97
C VAL A 112 -9.73 4.63 -7.74
N PRO A 113 -10.26 5.33 -8.74
CA PRO A 113 -11.46 6.14 -8.57
C PRO A 113 -12.71 5.27 -8.46
N GLY A 114 -13.71 5.80 -7.79
CA GLY A 114 -15.03 5.18 -7.64
C GLY A 114 -15.70 5.61 -6.34
N CYS A 115 -17.03 5.58 -6.32
CA CYS A 115 -17.82 5.85 -5.13
C CYS A 115 -19.05 4.91 -5.07
N ALA A 116 -18.86 3.70 -4.54
CA ALA A 116 -17.62 3.05 -4.09
C ALA A 116 -16.84 2.48 -5.29
N ALA A 117 -15.52 2.26 -5.09
CA ALA A 117 -14.70 1.57 -6.09
C ALA A 117 -15.16 0.10 -6.21
N ARG A 118 -15.30 -0.38 -7.45
CA ARG A 118 -15.68 -1.78 -7.69
C ARG A 118 -14.52 -2.72 -7.40
N PRO A 119 -14.78 -3.95 -6.91
CA PRO A 119 -13.73 -4.93 -6.61
C PRO A 119 -12.78 -5.17 -7.78
N GLN A 120 -13.29 -5.23 -9.02
CA GLN A 120 -12.46 -5.39 -10.21
C GLN A 120 -11.45 -4.24 -10.38
N SER A 121 -11.92 -3.00 -10.21
CA SER A 121 -11.04 -1.81 -10.31
C SER A 121 -9.99 -1.76 -9.19
N ILE A 122 -10.36 -2.25 -8.00
CA ILE A 122 -9.42 -2.38 -6.87
C ILE A 122 -8.35 -3.41 -7.20
N ILE A 123 -8.74 -4.57 -7.73
CA ILE A 123 -7.80 -5.62 -8.14
C ILE A 123 -6.84 -5.11 -9.23
N ASP A 124 -7.35 -4.41 -10.23
CA ASP A 124 -6.51 -3.82 -11.30
C ASP A 124 -5.50 -2.82 -10.71
N GLY A 125 -5.93 -2.00 -9.75
CA GLY A 125 -5.06 -1.08 -9.02
C GLY A 125 -3.98 -1.80 -8.22
N VAL A 126 -4.35 -2.87 -7.51
CA VAL A 126 -3.41 -3.68 -6.71
C VAL A 126 -2.43 -4.44 -7.62
N VAL A 127 -2.87 -5.01 -8.73
CA VAL A 127 -1.97 -5.66 -9.71
C VAL A 127 -0.98 -4.66 -10.29
N SER A 128 -1.42 -3.44 -10.58
CA SER A 128 -0.54 -2.34 -11.01
C SER A 128 0.47 -1.97 -9.92
N ALA A 129 0.05 -1.97 -8.65
CA ALA A 129 0.93 -1.71 -7.51
C ALA A 129 2.00 -2.80 -7.35
N VAL A 130 1.65 -4.06 -7.55
CA VAL A 130 2.60 -5.19 -7.56
C VAL A 130 3.65 -5.01 -8.67
N GLY A 131 3.22 -4.57 -9.85
CA GLY A 131 4.14 -4.24 -10.96
C GLY A 131 5.14 -3.16 -10.57
N LEU A 132 4.63 -2.04 -10.04
CA LEU A 132 5.46 -0.91 -9.61
C LEU A 132 6.40 -1.27 -8.44
N PHE A 133 5.92 -2.08 -7.50
CA PHE A 133 6.74 -2.60 -6.40
C PHE A 133 7.93 -3.43 -6.92
N LYS A 134 7.68 -4.33 -7.88
CA LYS A 134 8.75 -5.13 -8.51
C LYS A 134 9.80 -4.26 -9.19
N GLU A 135 9.38 -3.22 -9.90
CA GLU A 135 10.30 -2.29 -10.55
C GLU A 135 11.16 -1.53 -9.53
N ARG A 136 10.55 -0.99 -8.47
CA ARG A 136 11.26 -0.30 -7.38
C ARG A 136 12.24 -1.22 -6.66
N TYR A 137 11.83 -2.45 -6.37
CA TYR A 137 12.68 -3.45 -5.74
C TYR A 137 13.91 -3.77 -6.59
N LEU A 138 13.74 -3.97 -7.90
CA LEU A 138 14.84 -4.22 -8.82
C LEU A 138 15.80 -3.02 -8.93
N GLN A 139 15.28 -1.79 -8.88
CA GLN A 139 16.10 -0.58 -8.87
C GLN A 139 16.94 -0.46 -7.59
N LEU A 140 16.37 -0.74 -6.43
CA LEU A 140 17.09 -0.75 -5.15
C LEU A 140 18.18 -1.81 -5.13
N LYS A 141 17.89 -3.01 -5.64
CA LYS A 141 18.86 -4.10 -5.74
C LYS A 141 20.03 -3.78 -6.67
N LYS A 142 19.80 -2.98 -7.71
CA LYS A 142 20.87 -2.47 -8.59
C LYS A 142 21.72 -1.38 -7.93
N LYS A 143 21.12 -0.58 -7.03
CA LYS A 143 21.82 0.49 -6.30
C LYS A 143 22.69 -0.02 -5.14
N GLN A 144 22.35 -1.18 -4.57
CA GLN A 144 23.13 -1.86 -3.54
C GLN A 144 23.66 -3.18 -4.11
N PRO A 145 24.83 -3.20 -4.79
CA PRO A 145 25.52 -4.45 -5.01
C PRO A 145 25.88 -5.00 -3.62
N LEU A 146 25.38 -6.21 -3.30
CA LEU A 146 25.72 -6.94 -2.08
C LEU A 146 27.24 -7.04 -1.97
N SER A 147 27.86 -6.21 -1.15
CA SER A 147 29.20 -6.49 -0.64
C SER A 147 29.06 -7.65 0.34
N ILE A 148 29.17 -8.87 -0.18
CA ILE A 148 29.40 -10.04 0.64
C ILE A 148 30.81 -9.82 1.21
N GLY A 149 30.87 -9.36 2.47
CA GLY A 149 32.10 -9.33 3.21
C GLY A 149 32.69 -10.75 3.25
N HIS A 150 33.80 -10.90 2.62
CA HIS A 150 34.63 -12.10 2.74
C HIS A 150 35.00 -12.23 4.22
N LEU A 151 34.39 -13.18 4.91
CA LEU A 151 34.86 -13.64 6.19
C LEU A 151 36.12 -14.44 5.87
N GLU A 152 37.27 -13.77 5.86
CA GLU A 152 38.55 -14.42 5.88
C GLU A 152 38.66 -15.18 7.21
N GLY A 153 38.85 -16.47 7.09
CA GLY A 153 39.05 -17.38 8.22
C GLY A 153 40.24 -16.99 9.06
N GLY A 154 40.00 -16.72 10.35
CA GLY A 154 41.04 -16.67 11.35
C GLY A 154 41.62 -18.07 11.54
N GLU A 155 42.90 -18.23 11.21
CA GLU A 155 43.70 -19.40 11.57
C GLU A 155 43.75 -19.49 13.09
N VAL A 156 43.36 -20.65 13.60
CA VAL A 156 43.61 -21.07 14.98
C VAL A 156 45.01 -21.65 15.03
N SER A 157 45.89 -20.97 15.72
CA SER A 157 47.17 -21.51 16.21
C SER A 157 47.06 -21.87 17.67
#